data_95347d41a449d9c8bfb3e67af4173a0b
#
_entry.id   95347d41a449d9c8bfb3e67af4173a0b
#
_cell.length_a   1.000
_cell.length_b   1.000
_cell.length_c   1.000
_cell.angle_alpha   90.00
_cell.angle_beta   90.00
_cell.angle_gamma   90.00
#
_symmetry.space_group_name_H-M   'P 1'
#
loop_
_entity.id
_entity.type
_entity.pdbx_description
1 polymer ?
#
loop_
_entity_poly.entity_id
_entity_poly.type
_entity_poly.pdbx_seq_one_letter_code
_entity_poly.pdbx_strand_id
1 'polypeptide(L)'
;MTRRPVGLRVGAGMAALALGASVLAGCTRSIEGRAVQEGAGGSGDTEEFTRLLTECDAVSDPQIAEVVGANAVYRGFFGAVCRWEGDGPGGVVKVTFNWFETGSLDHERSAAEHLGYSVENTTVEGRRALQMRRPDDPASCGVSSGASTTGIFGWWVQYQGGGPDPCEAAATLARLTLNLSS
;
A
#
# COMPACT_ATOMS: atom_id res chain seq x y z
N MET A 1 -86.46 10.27 -23.59
CA MET A 1 -85.85 11.43 -23.00
C MET A 1 -85.59 11.16 -21.53
N THR A 2 -84.39 10.66 -21.18
CA THR A 2 -84.04 10.27 -19.78
C THR A 2 -82.70 10.87 -19.45
N ARG A 3 -82.73 11.86 -18.58
CA ARG A 3 -81.53 12.52 -18.04
C ARG A 3 -80.90 11.65 -16.96
N ARG A 4 -79.59 11.37 -17.07
CA ARG A 4 -78.77 10.74 -16.03
C ARG A 4 -78.10 11.83 -15.18
N PRO A 5 -78.01 11.67 -13.86
CA PRO A 5 -77.31 12.61 -13.00
C PRO A 5 -75.79 12.35 -13.00
N VAL A 6 -75.06 13.43 -12.98
CA VAL A 6 -73.60 13.46 -12.81
C VAL A 6 -73.24 13.32 -11.33
N GLY A 7 -72.70 12.22 -10.98
CA GLY A 7 -72.15 12.01 -9.62
C GLY A 7 -70.67 12.48 -9.49
N LEU A 8 -70.49 13.51 -8.70
CA LEU A 8 -69.22 14.09 -8.32
C LEU A 8 -68.48 13.15 -7.38
N ARG A 9 -67.37 12.57 -7.84
CA ARG A 9 -66.42 11.83 -6.97
C ARG A 9 -65.23 12.71 -6.66
N VAL A 10 -65.35 13.42 -5.55
CA VAL A 10 -64.21 14.09 -4.89
C VAL A 10 -63.85 13.25 -3.66
N GLY A 11 -62.64 12.73 -3.59
CA GLY A 11 -62.20 12.07 -2.36
C GLY A 11 -61.23 10.90 -2.54
N ALA A 12 -60.09 11.08 -3.22
CA ALA A 12 -58.97 10.12 -3.12
C ALA A 12 -57.66 10.79 -3.59
N GLY A 13 -57.21 11.78 -2.86
CA GLY A 13 -55.99 12.51 -3.25
C GLY A 13 -55.06 12.93 -2.10
N MET A 14 -55.32 12.51 -0.86
CA MET A 14 -54.53 12.99 0.29
C MET A 14 -53.79 11.91 1.10
N ALA A 15 -53.75 10.67 0.65
CA ALA A 15 -53.06 9.59 1.41
C ALA A 15 -51.68 9.21 0.87
N ALA A 16 -51.23 9.79 -0.24
CA ALA A 16 -49.97 9.38 -0.91
C ALA A 16 -48.72 10.26 -0.56
N LEU A 17 -48.87 11.34 0.20
CA LEU A 17 -47.80 12.28 0.52
C LEU A 17 -47.12 12.04 1.87
N ALA A 18 -47.58 11.10 2.69
CA ALA A 18 -47.03 10.85 4.04
C ALA A 18 -45.97 9.73 4.08
N LEU A 19 -45.76 8.97 3.01
CA LEU A 19 -44.75 7.88 2.99
C LEU A 19 -43.39 8.24 2.37
N GLY A 20 -43.24 9.42 1.83
CA GLY A 20 -41.99 9.85 1.17
C GLY A 20 -40.94 10.48 2.09
N ALA A 21 -41.25 10.80 3.34
CA ALA A 21 -40.39 11.59 4.22
C ALA A 21 -39.49 10.76 5.19
N SER A 22 -39.63 9.42 5.19
CA SER A 22 -38.99 8.57 6.20
C SER A 22 -37.65 7.95 5.77
N VAL A 23 -37.13 8.23 4.57
CA VAL A 23 -35.91 7.56 4.04
C VAL A 23 -34.65 8.42 4.11
N LEU A 24 -34.72 9.66 4.58
CA LEU A 24 -33.57 10.58 4.66
C LEU A 24 -32.98 10.74 6.08
N ALA A 25 -33.40 9.94 7.05
CA ALA A 25 -32.87 10.02 8.43
C ALA A 25 -31.68 9.07 8.71
N GLY A 26 -31.00 8.56 7.67
CA GLY A 26 -30.06 7.46 7.78
C GLY A 26 -28.57 7.79 7.84
N CYS A 27 -28.12 9.03 7.84
CA CYS A 27 -26.67 9.34 7.81
C CYS A 27 -26.25 10.58 8.60
N THR A 28 -26.81 10.80 9.79
CA THR A 28 -26.30 11.82 10.71
C THR A 28 -25.75 11.20 12.00
N ARG A 29 -24.78 10.28 11.88
CA ARG A 29 -23.85 10.07 12.98
C ARG A 29 -22.69 11.06 12.74
N SER A 30 -22.77 12.22 13.34
CA SER A 30 -21.60 13.05 13.54
C SER A 30 -20.64 12.26 14.43
N ILE A 31 -19.51 11.87 13.87
CA ILE A 31 -18.37 11.39 14.64
C ILE A 31 -17.87 12.65 15.35
N GLU A 32 -18.04 12.74 16.65
CA GLU A 32 -17.41 13.76 17.48
C GLU A 32 -15.91 13.46 17.55
N GLY A 33 -15.22 13.68 16.43
CA GLY A 33 -13.77 13.62 16.30
C GLY A 33 -13.24 15.04 16.24
N ARG A 34 -12.34 15.39 17.12
CA ARG A 34 -11.55 16.60 17.00
C ARG A 34 -10.42 16.30 16.02
N ALA A 35 -10.36 17.02 14.91
CA ALA A 35 -9.19 16.94 14.04
C ALA A 35 -7.98 17.42 14.84
N VAL A 36 -7.09 16.52 15.22
CA VAL A 36 -5.76 16.84 15.74
C VAL A 36 -4.82 16.84 14.55
N GLN A 37 -4.03 17.89 14.45
CA GLN A 37 -2.96 17.93 13.48
C GLN A 37 -2.02 16.74 13.76
N GLU A 38 -1.76 15.93 12.78
CA GLU A 38 -0.84 14.80 12.90
C GLU A 38 0.49 15.32 13.45
N GLY A 39 0.91 14.81 14.62
CA GLY A 39 2.07 15.30 15.36
C GLY A 39 1.78 16.28 16.52
N ALA A 40 0.55 16.77 16.72
CA ALA A 40 0.23 17.76 17.77
C ALA A 40 -0.42 17.18 19.04
N GLY A 41 -0.62 15.88 19.13
CA GLY A 41 -1.43 15.24 20.18
C GLY A 41 -0.75 14.20 21.05
N GLY A 42 0.54 14.03 20.94
CA GLY A 42 1.32 13.17 21.81
C GLY A 42 2.70 13.75 21.99
N SER A 43 3.17 13.78 23.20
CA SER A 43 4.59 13.69 23.52
C SER A 43 5.05 12.26 23.14
N GLY A 44 4.70 11.84 21.92
CA GLY A 44 5.33 10.70 21.24
C GLY A 44 6.73 11.15 20.89
N ASP A 45 7.67 10.43 21.41
CA ASP A 45 9.08 10.69 21.27
C ASP A 45 9.41 10.99 19.80
N THR A 46 9.96 12.17 19.53
CA THR A 46 10.58 12.52 18.25
C THR A 46 11.61 11.48 17.81
N GLU A 47 12.13 10.69 18.74
CA GLU A 47 13.05 9.58 18.50
C GLU A 47 12.36 8.39 17.77
N GLU A 48 11.09 8.10 18.03
CA GLU A 48 10.38 7.02 17.34
C GLU A 48 10.08 7.40 15.90
N PHE A 49 9.76 8.66 15.64
CA PHE A 49 9.60 9.17 14.26
C PHE A 49 10.94 9.21 13.50
N THR A 50 12.04 9.47 14.21
CA THR A 50 13.39 9.45 13.65
C THR A 50 13.85 8.03 13.33
N ARG A 51 13.40 7.02 14.09
CA ARG A 51 13.68 5.61 13.79
C ARG A 51 12.99 5.13 12.52
N LEU A 52 11.76 5.55 12.26
CA LEU A 52 11.05 5.25 11.00
C LEU A 52 11.80 5.84 9.77
N LEU A 53 12.55 6.92 9.96
CA LEU A 53 13.39 7.50 8.91
C LEU A 53 14.71 6.74 8.72
N THR A 54 15.30 6.18 9.78
CA THR A 54 16.54 5.38 9.70
C THR A 54 16.36 4.06 8.95
N GLU A 55 15.17 3.47 8.99
CA GLU A 55 14.87 2.25 8.23
C GLU A 55 14.87 2.50 6.72
N CYS A 56 14.45 3.66 6.26
CA CYS A 56 14.56 4.08 4.88
C CYS A 56 16.02 4.24 4.41
N ASP A 57 16.94 4.38 5.32
CA ASP A 57 18.38 4.53 5.06
C ASP A 57 19.16 3.21 5.18
N ALA A 58 18.45 2.08 5.39
CA ALA A 58 19.05 0.75 5.46
C ALA A 58 19.87 0.39 4.20
N VAL A 59 19.47 0.92 3.05
CA VAL A 59 20.27 0.89 1.82
C VAL A 59 20.33 2.31 1.28
N SER A 60 21.52 2.80 0.99
CA SER A 60 21.71 4.18 0.53
C SER A 60 21.19 4.40 -0.89
N ASP A 61 20.77 5.63 -1.21
CA ASP A 61 20.28 5.98 -2.53
C ASP A 61 21.24 5.61 -3.69
N PRO A 62 22.60 5.80 -3.56
CA PRO A 62 23.53 5.33 -4.56
C PRO A 62 23.56 3.80 -4.74
N GLN A 63 23.44 3.03 -3.65
CA GLN A 63 23.39 1.57 -3.72
C GLN A 63 22.08 1.10 -4.39
N ILE A 64 20.95 1.75 -4.09
CA ILE A 64 19.68 1.47 -4.74
C ILE A 64 19.81 1.74 -6.25
N ALA A 65 20.35 2.90 -6.64
CA ALA A 65 20.56 3.27 -8.03
C ALA A 65 21.42 2.25 -8.78
N GLU A 66 22.52 1.82 -8.19
CA GLU A 66 23.41 0.79 -8.76
C GLU A 66 22.68 -0.53 -8.99
N VAL A 67 21.95 -1.03 -7.99
CA VAL A 67 21.24 -2.31 -8.06
C VAL A 67 20.15 -2.30 -9.13
N VAL A 68 19.42 -1.19 -9.27
CA VAL A 68 18.33 -1.11 -10.25
C VAL A 68 18.78 -0.60 -11.61
N GLY A 69 20.07 -0.31 -11.81
CA GLY A 69 20.62 0.19 -13.07
C GLY A 69 20.17 1.61 -13.42
N ALA A 70 19.86 2.43 -12.42
CA ALA A 70 19.51 3.83 -12.61
C ALA A 70 20.75 4.73 -12.49
N ASN A 71 20.73 5.88 -13.16
CA ASN A 71 21.77 6.88 -13.02
C ASN A 71 21.75 7.54 -11.63
N ALA A 72 20.55 7.73 -11.09
CA ALA A 72 20.27 8.20 -9.73
C ALA A 72 18.87 7.79 -9.33
N VAL A 73 18.59 7.78 -8.03
CA VAL A 73 17.23 7.63 -7.50
C VAL A 73 16.89 8.82 -6.62
N TYR A 74 15.63 9.19 -6.61
CA TYR A 74 15.08 10.30 -5.83
C TYR A 74 14.00 9.76 -4.91
N ARG A 75 14.13 10.06 -3.63
CA ARG A 75 13.19 9.64 -2.61
C ARG A 75 11.90 10.47 -2.70
N GLY A 76 10.77 9.82 -2.94
CA GLY A 76 9.47 10.47 -3.13
C GLY A 76 8.56 10.45 -1.92
N PHE A 77 8.80 9.55 -0.95
CA PHE A 77 7.97 9.40 0.24
C PHE A 77 8.80 8.89 1.42
N PHE A 78 8.46 9.37 2.62
CA PHE A 78 9.08 9.00 3.89
C PHE A 78 7.99 8.50 4.85
N GLY A 79 8.29 7.45 5.59
CA GLY A 79 7.38 6.85 6.57
C GLY A 79 7.63 5.34 6.68
N ALA A 80 6.62 4.56 7.11
CA ALA A 80 6.70 3.10 7.17
C ALA A 80 6.87 2.43 5.79
N VAL A 81 6.65 3.19 4.72
CA VAL A 81 6.88 2.79 3.33
C VAL A 81 7.76 3.84 2.67
N CYS A 82 8.96 3.47 2.25
CA CYS A 82 9.89 4.34 1.56
C CYS A 82 9.79 4.10 0.06
N ARG A 83 9.76 5.17 -0.72
CA ARG A 83 9.66 5.08 -2.18
C ARG A 83 10.72 5.91 -2.85
N TRP A 84 11.30 5.33 -3.90
CA TRP A 84 12.23 5.99 -4.79
C TRP A 84 11.75 5.88 -6.22
N GLU A 85 12.08 6.86 -6.99
CA GLU A 85 11.94 6.86 -8.43
C GLU A 85 13.29 7.20 -9.05
N GLY A 86 13.69 6.48 -10.10
CA GLY A 86 14.95 6.66 -10.77
C GLY A 86 14.80 6.58 -12.28
N ASP A 87 15.74 7.18 -12.99
CA ASP A 87 15.85 7.14 -14.44
C ASP A 87 17.13 6.43 -14.83
N GLY A 88 17.01 5.51 -15.77
CA GLY A 88 18.14 4.75 -16.33
C GLY A 88 17.98 4.48 -17.81
N PRO A 89 18.93 3.78 -18.44
CA PRO A 89 18.86 3.40 -19.86
C PRO A 89 17.60 2.61 -20.24
N GLY A 90 17.01 1.91 -19.27
CA GLY A 90 15.77 1.14 -19.43
C GLY A 90 14.48 1.95 -19.17
N GLY A 91 14.57 3.26 -18.92
CA GLY A 91 13.44 4.10 -18.56
C GLY A 91 13.29 4.32 -17.06
N VAL A 92 12.08 4.60 -16.62
CA VAL A 92 11.78 4.86 -15.19
C VAL A 92 11.75 3.55 -14.41
N VAL A 93 12.37 3.56 -13.23
CA VAL A 93 12.26 2.49 -12.24
C VAL A 93 11.65 3.05 -10.96
N LYS A 94 10.73 2.30 -10.37
CA LYS A 94 10.14 2.58 -9.07
C LYS A 94 10.60 1.52 -8.08
N VAL A 95 11.07 1.98 -6.92
CA VAL A 95 11.52 1.11 -5.84
C VAL A 95 10.71 1.44 -4.60
N THR A 96 10.28 0.41 -3.89
CA THR A 96 9.54 0.56 -2.64
C THR A 96 10.17 -0.35 -1.59
N PHE A 97 10.42 0.21 -0.43
CA PHE A 97 10.79 -0.54 0.78
C PHE A 97 9.68 -0.41 1.81
N ASN A 98 9.39 -1.49 2.49
CA ASN A 98 8.44 -1.55 3.59
C ASN A 98 9.00 -2.37 4.75
N TRP A 99 8.67 -1.94 5.95
CA TRP A 99 9.00 -2.63 7.19
C TRP A 99 7.74 -2.80 8.04
N PHE A 100 7.53 -4.01 8.55
CA PHE A 100 6.42 -4.34 9.43
C PHE A 100 6.94 -5.06 10.67
N GLU A 101 7.05 -4.35 11.79
CA GLU A 101 7.58 -4.86 13.06
C GLU A 101 6.82 -6.08 13.59
N THR A 102 5.50 -6.12 13.39
CA THR A 102 4.61 -7.21 13.79
C THR A 102 4.21 -8.11 12.62
N GLY A 103 4.79 -7.89 11.44
CA GLY A 103 4.51 -8.68 10.25
C GLY A 103 5.06 -10.10 10.32
N SER A 104 4.48 -11.00 9.53
CA SER A 104 5.00 -12.34 9.31
C SER A 104 4.96 -12.71 7.83
N LEU A 105 5.88 -13.57 7.39
CA LEU A 105 5.89 -14.06 6.01
C LEU A 105 4.62 -14.85 5.65
N ASP A 106 3.98 -15.47 6.63
CA ASP A 106 2.74 -16.24 6.38
C ASP A 106 1.56 -15.28 6.13
N HIS A 107 1.47 -14.16 6.85
CA HIS A 107 0.49 -13.10 6.56
C HIS A 107 0.77 -12.42 5.23
N GLU A 108 2.04 -12.12 4.94
CA GLU A 108 2.45 -11.52 3.66
C GLU A 108 2.07 -12.42 2.48
N ARG A 109 2.35 -13.73 2.58
CA ARG A 109 1.91 -14.71 1.59
C ARG A 109 0.41 -14.68 1.39
N SER A 110 -0.35 -14.79 2.48
CA SER A 110 -1.81 -14.82 2.42
C SER A 110 -2.38 -13.56 1.76
N ALA A 111 -1.83 -12.40 2.08
CA ALA A 111 -2.22 -11.13 1.48
C ALA A 111 -1.89 -11.09 -0.02
N ALA A 112 -0.68 -11.49 -0.41
CA ALA A 112 -0.26 -11.53 -1.81
C ALA A 112 -1.10 -12.50 -2.65
N GLU A 113 -1.35 -13.70 -2.15
CA GLU A 113 -2.21 -14.70 -2.80
C GLU A 113 -3.66 -14.21 -2.94
N HIS A 114 -4.19 -13.52 -1.93
CA HIS A 114 -5.52 -12.90 -2.00
C HIS A 114 -5.61 -11.80 -3.08
N LEU A 115 -4.51 -11.10 -3.32
CA LEU A 115 -4.39 -10.12 -4.41
C LEU A 115 -4.11 -10.75 -5.78
N GLY A 116 -4.04 -12.09 -5.87
CA GLY A 116 -3.78 -12.81 -7.11
C GLY A 116 -2.31 -12.82 -7.54
N TYR A 117 -1.37 -12.50 -6.65
CA TYR A 117 0.05 -12.56 -6.97
C TYR A 117 0.54 -14.01 -6.98
N SER A 118 1.51 -14.32 -7.83
CA SER A 118 2.27 -15.54 -7.69
C SER A 118 3.28 -15.38 -6.55
N VAL A 119 3.34 -16.36 -5.64
CA VAL A 119 4.20 -16.33 -4.45
C VAL A 119 5.05 -17.59 -4.41
N GLU A 120 6.36 -17.42 -4.41
CA GLU A 120 7.34 -18.50 -4.34
C GLU A 120 8.16 -18.40 -3.05
N ASN A 121 8.52 -19.56 -2.47
CA ASN A 121 9.48 -19.59 -1.39
C ASN A 121 10.89 -19.39 -1.94
N THR A 122 11.63 -18.52 -1.29
CA THR A 122 13.05 -18.29 -1.57
C THR A 122 13.83 -18.10 -0.27
N THR A 123 15.10 -17.80 -0.39
CA THR A 123 15.96 -17.45 0.76
C THR A 123 16.80 -16.23 0.43
N VAL A 124 17.00 -15.39 1.44
CA VAL A 124 17.95 -14.27 1.39
C VAL A 124 18.87 -14.41 2.58
N GLU A 125 20.19 -14.53 2.32
CA GLU A 125 21.21 -14.77 3.36
C GLU A 125 20.85 -15.93 4.30
N GLY A 126 20.32 -17.03 3.73
CA GLY A 126 19.89 -18.22 4.48
C GLY A 126 18.59 -18.07 5.28
N ARG A 127 17.96 -16.91 5.27
CA ARG A 127 16.66 -16.65 5.91
C ARG A 127 15.52 -16.98 4.97
N ARG A 128 14.41 -17.48 5.50
CA ARG A 128 13.17 -17.64 4.73
C ARG A 128 12.78 -16.30 4.12
N ALA A 129 12.41 -16.34 2.85
CA ALA A 129 11.91 -15.19 2.11
C ALA A 129 10.80 -15.61 1.15
N LEU A 130 10.03 -14.65 0.69
CA LEU A 130 9.02 -14.80 -0.35
C LEU A 130 9.41 -13.95 -1.54
N GLN A 131 9.31 -14.54 -2.73
CA GLN A 131 9.36 -13.82 -3.99
C GLN A 131 7.95 -13.70 -4.54
N MET A 132 7.54 -12.51 -4.93
CA MET A 132 6.17 -12.21 -5.34
C MET A 132 6.15 -11.48 -6.67
N ARG A 133 5.24 -11.90 -7.57
CA ARG A 133 5.03 -11.24 -8.87
C ARG A 133 3.55 -10.93 -9.06
N ARG A 134 3.27 -9.77 -9.64
CA ARG A 134 1.93 -9.42 -10.08
C ARG A 134 1.62 -10.12 -11.40
N PRO A 135 0.40 -10.67 -11.59
CA PRO A 135 0.07 -11.42 -12.80
C PRO A 135 0.14 -10.58 -14.07
N ASP A 136 -0.25 -9.31 -13.98
CA ASP A 136 -0.36 -8.39 -15.12
C ASP A 136 0.84 -7.42 -15.26
N ASP A 137 1.88 -7.60 -14.44
CA ASP A 137 3.05 -6.72 -14.43
C ASP A 137 4.35 -7.55 -14.30
N PRO A 138 4.81 -8.17 -15.39
CA PRO A 138 6.02 -8.99 -15.37
C PRO A 138 7.31 -8.18 -15.11
N ALA A 139 7.27 -6.86 -15.30
CA ALA A 139 8.36 -5.96 -14.99
C ALA A 139 8.43 -5.54 -13.51
N SER A 140 7.62 -6.16 -12.66
CA SER A 140 7.54 -5.90 -11.23
C SER A 140 7.78 -7.18 -10.43
N CYS A 141 8.58 -7.06 -9.37
CA CYS A 141 8.82 -8.15 -8.43
C CYS A 141 9.03 -7.61 -7.02
N GLY A 142 8.53 -8.35 -6.04
CA GLY A 142 8.75 -8.13 -4.63
C GLY A 142 9.51 -9.27 -3.99
N VAL A 143 10.36 -8.95 -3.03
CA VAL A 143 11.01 -9.92 -2.14
C VAL A 143 10.81 -9.46 -0.71
N SER A 144 10.15 -10.30 0.11
CA SER A 144 9.98 -10.07 1.55
C SER A 144 10.77 -11.10 2.35
N SER A 145 11.45 -10.67 3.40
CA SER A 145 12.25 -11.51 4.28
C SER A 145 12.00 -11.18 5.75
N GLY A 146 12.29 -12.12 6.63
CA GLY A 146 12.33 -11.86 8.07
C GLY A 146 13.41 -10.83 8.39
N ALA A 147 13.07 -9.85 9.22
CA ALA A 147 14.02 -8.85 9.70
C ALA A 147 15.07 -9.47 10.63
N SER A 148 16.18 -8.76 10.87
CA SER A 148 17.25 -9.23 11.78
C SER A 148 16.79 -9.29 13.24
N THR A 149 15.83 -8.44 13.61
CA THR A 149 15.26 -8.34 14.96
C THR A 149 13.87 -8.97 15.03
N THR A 150 12.85 -8.23 14.68
CA THR A 150 11.45 -8.66 14.70
C THR A 150 10.75 -8.23 13.41
N GLY A 151 9.70 -8.98 13.04
CA GLY A 151 8.89 -8.65 11.88
C GLY A 151 9.49 -9.05 10.55
N ILE A 152 9.06 -8.37 9.52
CA ILE A 152 9.48 -8.58 8.13
C ILE A 152 9.76 -7.25 7.47
N PHE A 153 10.60 -7.31 6.44
CA PHE A 153 10.77 -6.20 5.50
C PHE A 153 10.61 -6.70 4.07
N GLY A 154 10.33 -5.80 3.16
CA GLY A 154 10.17 -6.12 1.75
C GLY A 154 10.68 -5.03 0.83
N TRP A 155 11.19 -5.45 -0.32
CA TRP A 155 11.57 -4.60 -1.43
C TRP A 155 10.73 -4.94 -2.66
N TRP A 156 10.19 -3.91 -3.31
CA TRP A 156 9.55 -4.01 -4.62
C TRP A 156 10.30 -3.19 -5.63
N VAL A 157 10.59 -3.80 -6.78
CA VAL A 157 11.19 -3.12 -7.93
C VAL A 157 10.23 -3.23 -9.10
N GLN A 158 9.97 -2.12 -9.78
CA GLN A 158 9.09 -2.03 -10.94
C GLN A 158 9.73 -1.18 -12.03
N TYR A 159 9.98 -1.76 -13.18
CA TYR A 159 10.51 -1.07 -14.36
C TYR A 159 9.36 -0.63 -15.28
N GLN A 160 9.46 0.60 -15.81
CA GLN A 160 8.53 1.15 -16.79
C GLN A 160 9.21 1.29 -18.15
N GLY A 161 9.55 0.18 -18.76
CA GLY A 161 10.24 0.20 -20.06
C GLY A 161 11.07 -1.05 -20.24
N GLY A 162 12.22 -1.09 -19.70
CA GLY A 162 13.11 -2.25 -19.67
C GLY A 162 14.12 -2.09 -18.56
N GLY A 163 14.78 -3.18 -18.16
CA GLY A 163 15.74 -3.13 -17.06
C GLY A 163 16.29 -4.50 -16.74
N PRO A 164 17.11 -4.62 -15.69
CA PRO A 164 17.50 -5.88 -15.10
C PRO A 164 16.27 -6.71 -14.65
N ASP A 165 16.48 -7.97 -14.26
CA ASP A 165 15.42 -8.77 -13.65
C ASP A 165 14.96 -8.10 -12.34
N PRO A 166 13.67 -7.71 -12.20
CA PRO A 166 13.18 -7.04 -11.01
C PRO A 166 13.25 -7.91 -9.75
N CYS A 167 13.20 -9.25 -9.88
CA CYS A 167 13.38 -10.14 -8.74
C CYS A 167 14.83 -10.22 -8.26
N GLU A 168 15.79 -10.23 -9.19
CA GLU A 168 17.22 -10.15 -8.82
C GLU A 168 17.55 -8.83 -8.13
N ALA A 169 17.02 -7.73 -8.64
CA ALA A 169 17.18 -6.42 -8.04
C ALA A 169 16.56 -6.38 -6.62
N ALA A 170 15.33 -6.82 -6.45
CA ALA A 170 14.66 -6.87 -5.15
C ALA A 170 15.39 -7.79 -4.15
N ALA A 171 15.85 -8.96 -4.59
CA ALA A 171 16.63 -9.87 -3.75
C ALA A 171 17.99 -9.29 -3.36
N THR A 172 18.63 -8.54 -4.25
CA THR A 172 19.90 -7.86 -3.95
C THR A 172 19.72 -6.76 -2.93
N LEU A 173 18.66 -5.94 -3.05
CA LEU A 173 18.32 -4.93 -2.04
C LEU A 173 18.01 -5.57 -0.68
N ALA A 174 17.30 -6.70 -0.67
CA ALA A 174 17.03 -7.45 0.56
C ALA A 174 18.31 -7.97 1.22
N ARG A 175 19.29 -8.46 0.45
CA ARG A 175 20.60 -8.86 0.97
C ARG A 175 21.35 -7.68 1.57
N LEU A 176 21.39 -6.55 0.89
CA LEU A 176 22.06 -5.34 1.41
C LEU A 176 21.44 -4.92 2.73
N THR A 177 20.11 -4.95 2.86
CA THR A 177 19.43 -4.63 4.13
C THR A 177 19.87 -5.54 5.27
N LEU A 178 20.00 -6.84 5.05
CA LEU A 178 20.42 -7.79 6.08
C LEU A 178 21.90 -7.62 6.45
N ASN A 179 22.76 -7.33 5.48
CA ASN A 179 24.21 -7.19 5.72
C ASN A 179 24.57 -5.89 6.45
N LEU A 180 23.73 -4.85 6.34
CA LEU A 180 23.96 -3.57 7.03
C LEU A 180 23.36 -3.55 8.44
N SER A 181 22.47 -4.52 8.76
CA SER A 181 21.83 -4.66 10.07
C SER A 181 22.46 -5.74 10.95
N SER A 182 23.62 -6.30 10.56
CA SER A 182 24.38 -7.33 11.29
C SER A 182 25.56 -6.77 12.09
#